data_c6eb3143e23caa2172739ca1060bc8bb
#
_entry.id   c6eb3143e23caa2172739ca1060bc8bb
#
_cell.length_a   1.000
_cell.length_b   1.000
_cell.length_c   1.000
_cell.angle_alpha   90.00
_cell.angle_beta   90.00
_cell.angle_gamma   90.00
#
_symmetry.space_group_name_H-M   'P 1'
#
loop_
_entity.id
_entity.type
_entity.pdbx_description
1 polymer ?
#
loop_
_entity_poly.entity_id
_entity_poly.type
_entity_poly.pdbx_seq_one_letter_code
_entity_poly.pdbx_strand_id
1 'polypeptide(L)'
;MNSEELRGRKAFICDMDGVIYHGNRLLPGVTEFVAWLKREDKKFLFLTNSSERSPRELHQKLARLGLDVPESHFYTSALATGIFLKTQCPGGSAFVIGEAGLINAVYDAGLTMNNVNPDYVIVGESRSYTYETLVTAVNLVKRGARLIGTNPDLTGPVEGGIVPATGALIAPIELATESKAYFVGKPNPLMMRHALKLLGCPREETVIIGDRMDTDIIAGIEAEIETVLVLSGVTTREGIARYAYRPGLVLDGVGEIL
;
A
#
# COMPACT_ATOMS: atom_id res chain seq x y z
N MET A 1 -10.59 18.23 -12.84
CA MET A 1 -11.75 17.38 -12.54
C MET A 1 -12.63 18.06 -11.50
N ASN A 2 -13.96 17.97 -11.63
CA ASN A 2 -14.93 18.42 -10.61
C ASN A 2 -15.66 17.21 -9.98
N SER A 3 -16.49 17.43 -8.96
CA SER A 3 -17.17 16.34 -8.25
C SER A 3 -18.17 15.55 -9.11
N GLU A 4 -18.77 16.18 -10.13
CA GLU A 4 -19.67 15.49 -11.07
C GLU A 4 -18.89 14.55 -12.00
N GLU A 5 -17.78 15.02 -12.56
CA GLU A 5 -16.86 14.19 -13.36
C GLU A 5 -16.31 13.03 -12.53
N LEU A 6 -15.98 13.27 -11.25
CA LEU A 6 -15.53 12.24 -10.32
C LEU A 6 -16.59 11.16 -10.12
N ARG A 7 -17.85 11.54 -9.85
CA ARG A 7 -18.97 10.60 -9.71
C ARG A 7 -19.22 9.79 -10.99
N GLY A 8 -18.90 10.35 -12.16
CA GLY A 8 -19.00 9.67 -13.46
C GLY A 8 -17.99 8.55 -13.66
N ARG A 9 -16.90 8.48 -12.88
CA ARG A 9 -15.88 7.42 -13.01
C ARG A 9 -16.44 6.05 -12.66
N LYS A 10 -15.91 5.00 -13.29
CA LYS A 10 -16.38 3.61 -13.12
C LYS A 10 -15.63 2.86 -12.02
N ALA A 11 -14.38 3.25 -11.73
CA ALA A 11 -13.55 2.52 -10.79
C ALA A 11 -12.80 3.45 -9.83
N PHE A 12 -12.65 3.00 -8.58
CA PHE A 12 -12.05 3.74 -7.47
C PHE A 12 -10.98 2.91 -6.78
N ILE A 13 -9.76 3.43 -6.74
CA ILE A 13 -8.68 2.93 -5.91
C ILE A 13 -8.58 3.86 -4.72
N CYS A 14 -8.84 3.39 -3.51
CA CYS A 14 -8.83 4.22 -2.32
C CYS A 14 -7.70 3.77 -1.39
N ASP A 15 -6.83 4.68 -0.97
CA ASP A 15 -5.98 4.41 0.17
C ASP A 15 -6.81 4.14 1.43
N MET A 16 -6.22 3.58 2.47
CA MET A 16 -6.97 3.16 3.65
C MET A 16 -6.74 4.09 4.85
N ASP A 17 -5.51 4.22 5.33
CA ASP A 17 -5.22 5.06 6.50
C ASP A 17 -5.27 6.54 6.10
N GLY A 18 -6.04 7.35 6.81
CA GLY A 18 -6.26 8.76 6.43
C GLY A 18 -7.34 8.99 5.35
N VAL A 19 -7.87 7.93 4.72
CA VAL A 19 -8.95 8.00 3.72
C VAL A 19 -10.22 7.30 4.20
N ILE A 20 -10.08 6.05 4.64
CA ILE A 20 -11.20 5.21 5.11
C ILE A 20 -11.29 5.22 6.64
N TYR A 21 -10.17 5.15 7.32
CA TYR A 21 -10.12 5.18 8.77
C TYR A 21 -8.86 5.91 9.27
N HIS A 22 -8.88 6.26 10.55
CA HIS A 22 -7.68 6.61 11.31
C HIS A 22 -7.66 5.79 12.60
N GLY A 23 -6.59 5.00 12.81
CA GLY A 23 -6.50 4.08 13.93
C GLY A 23 -7.65 3.06 13.92
N ASN A 24 -8.55 3.17 14.90
CA ASN A 24 -9.73 2.31 15.07
C ASN A 24 -11.06 3.08 14.87
N ARG A 25 -11.09 4.12 14.07
CA ARG A 25 -12.29 4.90 13.75
C ARG A 25 -12.43 5.09 12.25
N LEU A 26 -13.64 4.87 11.72
CA LEU A 26 -13.98 5.30 10.36
C LEU A 26 -13.95 6.83 10.29
N LEU A 27 -13.49 7.35 9.17
CA LEU A 27 -13.53 8.77 8.88
C LEU A 27 -14.97 9.19 8.49
N PRO A 28 -15.33 10.49 8.66
CA PRO A 28 -16.65 10.98 8.31
C PRO A 28 -17.01 10.73 6.83
N GLY A 29 -18.24 10.30 6.57
CA GLY A 29 -18.76 10.06 5.22
C GLY A 29 -18.33 8.74 4.56
N VAL A 30 -17.47 7.95 5.20
CA VAL A 30 -16.96 6.67 4.63
C VAL A 30 -18.07 5.64 4.46
N THR A 31 -18.96 5.52 5.44
CA THR A 31 -20.09 4.57 5.37
C THR A 31 -20.99 4.87 4.17
N GLU A 32 -21.34 6.15 4.01
CA GLU A 32 -22.17 6.65 2.91
C GLU A 32 -21.46 6.49 1.57
N PHE A 33 -20.15 6.79 1.52
CA PHE A 33 -19.34 6.64 0.33
C PHE A 33 -19.27 5.18 -0.14
N VAL A 34 -19.03 4.22 0.75
CA VAL A 34 -19.01 2.79 0.40
C VAL A 34 -20.38 2.29 0.01
N ALA A 35 -21.44 2.75 0.68
CA ALA A 35 -22.82 2.45 0.28
C ALA A 35 -23.13 3.00 -1.12
N TRP A 36 -22.66 4.20 -1.44
CA TRP A 36 -22.78 4.78 -2.78
C TRP A 36 -22.02 3.96 -3.83
N LEU A 37 -20.76 3.60 -3.58
CA LEU A 37 -19.99 2.75 -4.50
C LEU A 37 -20.74 1.46 -4.85
N LYS A 38 -21.31 0.80 -3.84
CA LYS A 38 -22.09 -0.43 -4.02
C LYS A 38 -23.41 -0.19 -4.78
N ARG A 39 -24.15 0.86 -4.44
CA ARG A 39 -25.44 1.20 -5.07
C ARG A 39 -25.29 1.57 -6.55
N GLU A 40 -24.22 2.30 -6.89
CA GLU A 40 -23.93 2.73 -8.26
C GLU A 40 -23.11 1.70 -9.06
N ASP A 41 -22.95 0.48 -8.53
CA ASP A 41 -22.16 -0.61 -9.13
C ASP A 41 -20.74 -0.18 -9.57
N LYS A 42 -20.11 0.68 -8.74
CA LYS A 42 -18.74 1.12 -8.98
C LYS A 42 -17.77 0.01 -8.61
N LYS A 43 -16.76 -0.22 -9.44
CA LYS A 43 -15.64 -1.09 -9.09
C LYS A 43 -14.74 -0.36 -8.09
N PHE A 44 -14.29 -1.03 -7.04
CA PHE A 44 -13.36 -0.38 -6.11
C PHE A 44 -12.38 -1.36 -5.44
N LEU A 45 -11.22 -0.83 -5.09
CA LEU A 45 -10.21 -1.50 -4.27
C LEU A 45 -9.76 -0.56 -3.14
N PHE A 46 -9.67 -1.11 -1.95
CA PHE A 46 -8.93 -0.50 -0.86
C PHE A 46 -7.47 -0.93 -0.95
N LEU A 47 -6.59 0.02 -1.17
CA LEU A 47 -5.18 -0.21 -1.47
C LEU A 47 -4.32 0.41 -0.36
N THR A 48 -3.41 -0.37 0.22
CA THR A 48 -2.55 0.11 1.29
C THR A 48 -1.10 -0.27 1.09
N ASN A 49 -0.19 0.65 1.48
CA ASN A 49 1.23 0.35 1.57
C ASN A 49 1.58 -0.57 2.75
N SER A 50 0.69 -0.69 3.74
CA SER A 50 0.95 -1.61 4.85
C SER A 50 0.99 -3.07 4.38
N SER A 51 2.02 -3.78 4.83
CA SER A 51 2.24 -5.20 4.57
C SER A 51 1.92 -6.09 5.79
N GLU A 52 1.53 -5.48 6.93
CA GLU A 52 1.30 -6.22 8.18
C GLU A 52 0.13 -7.20 8.08
N ARG A 53 -0.98 -6.75 7.46
CA ARG A 53 -2.27 -7.47 7.48
C ARG A 53 -2.60 -8.09 6.13
N SER A 54 -3.16 -9.28 6.19
CA SER A 54 -3.81 -9.94 5.06
C SER A 54 -5.16 -9.26 4.72
N PRO A 55 -5.70 -9.45 3.50
CA PRO A 55 -7.06 -9.01 3.14
C PRO A 55 -8.13 -9.46 4.13
N ARG A 56 -8.02 -10.68 4.63
CA ARG A 56 -8.93 -11.23 5.65
C ARG A 56 -8.90 -10.42 6.95
N GLU A 57 -7.72 -10.06 7.43
CA GLU A 57 -7.58 -9.26 8.66
C GLU A 57 -8.07 -7.83 8.46
N LEU A 58 -7.90 -7.26 7.26
CA LEU A 58 -8.43 -5.95 6.89
C LEU A 58 -9.96 -5.98 6.82
N HIS A 59 -10.56 -7.01 6.19
CA HIS A 59 -11.99 -7.23 6.22
C HIS A 59 -12.51 -7.29 7.66
N GLN A 60 -11.89 -8.11 8.53
CA GLN A 60 -12.28 -8.23 9.94
C GLN A 60 -12.13 -6.90 10.70
N LYS A 61 -11.08 -6.12 10.41
CA LYS A 61 -10.91 -4.78 10.99
C LYS A 61 -12.07 -3.88 10.62
N LEU A 62 -12.39 -3.76 9.33
CA LEU A 62 -13.47 -2.90 8.86
C LEU A 62 -14.85 -3.37 9.34
N ALA A 63 -15.09 -4.68 9.38
CA ALA A 63 -16.33 -5.25 9.91
C ALA A 63 -16.56 -4.85 11.39
N ARG A 64 -15.49 -4.89 12.22
CA ARG A 64 -15.56 -4.41 13.62
C ARG A 64 -15.84 -2.90 13.72
N LEU A 65 -15.49 -2.12 12.71
CA LEU A 65 -15.80 -0.70 12.62
C LEU A 65 -17.18 -0.41 12.02
N GLY A 66 -17.95 -1.47 11.68
CA GLY A 66 -19.29 -1.35 11.12
C GLY A 66 -19.32 -1.24 9.58
N LEU A 67 -18.21 -1.53 8.89
CA LEU A 67 -18.10 -1.46 7.44
C LEU A 67 -17.79 -2.87 6.87
N ASP A 68 -18.80 -3.52 6.30
CA ASP A 68 -18.65 -4.84 5.67
C ASP A 68 -18.19 -4.69 4.21
N VAL A 69 -16.96 -5.10 3.93
CA VAL A 69 -16.33 -5.06 2.59
C VAL A 69 -15.63 -6.40 2.36
N PRO A 70 -15.97 -7.16 1.31
CA PRO A 70 -15.36 -8.47 1.03
C PRO A 70 -13.83 -8.42 0.90
N GLU A 71 -13.15 -9.51 1.25
CA GLU A 71 -11.70 -9.65 1.17
C GLU A 71 -11.12 -9.32 -0.22
N SER A 72 -11.88 -9.61 -1.29
CA SER A 72 -11.49 -9.32 -2.68
C SER A 72 -11.31 -7.83 -3.01
N HIS A 73 -11.79 -6.94 -2.16
CA HIS A 73 -11.64 -5.49 -2.32
C HIS A 73 -10.38 -4.92 -1.67
N PHE A 74 -9.50 -5.76 -1.09
CA PHE A 74 -8.28 -5.29 -0.46
C PHE A 74 -7.05 -5.69 -1.27
N TYR A 75 -6.18 -4.71 -1.53
CA TYR A 75 -4.91 -4.91 -2.20
C TYR A 75 -3.79 -4.24 -1.40
N THR A 76 -2.87 -5.05 -0.88
CA THR A 76 -1.78 -4.62 0.01
C THR A 76 -0.44 -4.64 -0.69
N SER A 77 0.54 -3.89 -0.17
CA SER A 77 1.93 -3.99 -0.65
C SER A 77 2.51 -5.40 -0.48
N ALA A 78 2.03 -6.17 0.50
CA ALA A 78 2.39 -7.58 0.66
C ALA A 78 1.94 -8.42 -0.54
N LEU A 79 0.67 -8.30 -0.96
CA LEU A 79 0.15 -8.98 -2.16
C LEU A 79 0.88 -8.52 -3.42
N ALA A 80 1.13 -7.21 -3.55
CA ALA A 80 1.88 -6.68 -4.67
C ALA A 80 3.29 -7.28 -4.74
N THR A 81 3.96 -7.42 -3.59
CA THR A 81 5.29 -8.05 -3.48
C THR A 81 5.24 -9.52 -3.89
N GLY A 82 4.27 -10.29 -3.40
CA GLY A 82 4.08 -11.69 -3.81
C GLY A 82 3.87 -11.84 -5.31
N ILE A 83 2.96 -11.04 -5.91
CA ILE A 83 2.69 -11.05 -7.36
C ILE A 83 3.95 -10.68 -8.16
N PHE A 84 4.69 -9.66 -7.72
CA PHE A 84 5.95 -9.26 -8.36
C PHE A 84 6.95 -10.43 -8.35
N LEU A 85 7.21 -11.02 -7.20
CA LEU A 85 8.20 -12.09 -7.04
C LEU A 85 7.81 -13.36 -7.80
N LYS A 86 6.52 -13.71 -7.83
CA LYS A 86 6.01 -14.82 -8.65
C LYS A 86 6.37 -14.70 -10.13
N THR A 87 6.45 -13.46 -10.64
CA THR A 87 6.84 -13.22 -12.05
C THR A 87 8.35 -13.13 -12.25
N GLN A 88 9.10 -12.67 -11.23
CA GLN A 88 10.56 -12.48 -11.34
C GLN A 88 11.35 -13.75 -11.05
N CYS A 89 10.87 -14.60 -10.14
CA CYS A 89 11.54 -15.82 -9.73
C CYS A 89 10.51 -16.89 -9.31
N PRO A 90 9.81 -17.50 -10.29
CA PRO A 90 8.84 -18.56 -10.00
C PRO A 90 9.48 -19.72 -9.22
N GLY A 91 8.89 -20.11 -8.08
CA GLY A 91 9.42 -21.16 -7.22
C GLY A 91 10.72 -20.81 -6.47
N GLY A 92 11.07 -19.53 -6.44
CA GLY A 92 12.24 -19.03 -5.72
C GLY A 92 12.11 -19.13 -4.21
N SER A 93 13.11 -18.59 -3.50
CA SER A 93 13.19 -18.62 -2.04
C SER A 93 13.47 -17.26 -1.44
N ALA A 94 13.00 -17.04 -0.21
CA ALA A 94 13.12 -15.75 0.46
C ALA A 94 13.41 -15.87 1.96
N PHE A 95 14.23 -14.96 2.48
CA PHE A 95 14.28 -14.63 3.88
C PHE A 95 13.37 -13.41 4.10
N VAL A 96 12.38 -13.53 4.98
CA VAL A 96 11.34 -12.51 5.16
C VAL A 96 11.43 -11.91 6.56
N ILE A 97 11.54 -10.58 6.63
CA ILE A 97 11.32 -9.78 7.84
C ILE A 97 9.98 -9.09 7.64
N GLY A 98 8.95 -9.52 8.35
CA GLY A 98 7.59 -9.00 8.19
C GLY A 98 6.58 -9.74 9.06
N GLU A 99 5.36 -9.26 9.07
CA GLU A 99 4.24 -9.88 9.77
C GLU A 99 3.50 -10.90 8.89
N ALA A 100 2.47 -11.53 9.44
CA ALA A 100 1.72 -12.61 8.80
C ALA A 100 1.17 -12.23 7.40
N GLY A 101 0.76 -10.99 7.20
CA GLY A 101 0.27 -10.52 5.89
C GLY A 101 1.31 -10.69 4.78
N LEU A 102 2.56 -10.30 5.05
CA LEU A 102 3.66 -10.45 4.09
C LEU A 102 4.09 -11.91 3.93
N ILE A 103 4.26 -12.64 5.05
CA ILE A 103 4.70 -14.03 5.04
C ILE A 103 3.72 -14.88 4.21
N ASN A 104 2.42 -14.72 4.45
CA ASN A 104 1.40 -15.45 3.71
C ASN A 104 1.39 -15.08 2.21
N ALA A 105 1.50 -13.80 1.87
CA ALA A 105 1.52 -13.35 0.47
C ALA A 105 2.72 -13.91 -0.31
N VAL A 106 3.90 -13.99 0.32
CA VAL A 106 5.11 -14.58 -0.29
C VAL A 106 4.95 -16.09 -0.45
N TYR A 107 4.36 -16.76 0.54
CA TYR A 107 4.10 -18.20 0.49
C TYR A 107 3.05 -18.56 -0.58
N ASP A 108 1.94 -17.83 -0.64
CA ASP A 108 0.87 -18.00 -1.64
C ASP A 108 1.34 -17.71 -3.07
N ALA A 109 2.38 -16.87 -3.21
CA ALA A 109 3.05 -16.63 -4.48
C ALA A 109 3.93 -17.81 -4.94
N GLY A 110 4.12 -18.83 -4.09
CA GLY A 110 4.89 -20.05 -4.38
C GLY A 110 6.38 -19.95 -4.05
N LEU A 111 6.80 -18.96 -3.26
CA LEU A 111 8.17 -18.90 -2.76
C LEU A 111 8.32 -19.73 -1.49
N THR A 112 9.52 -20.31 -1.29
CA THR A 112 9.87 -21.03 -0.07
C THR A 112 10.64 -20.15 0.90
N MET A 113 10.41 -20.33 2.22
CA MET A 113 11.19 -19.62 3.23
C MET A 113 12.58 -20.28 3.36
N ASN A 114 13.62 -19.45 3.29
CA ASN A 114 15.01 -19.92 3.32
C ASN A 114 15.89 -18.90 4.05
N ASN A 115 16.55 -19.33 5.13
CA ASN A 115 17.45 -18.49 5.92
C ASN A 115 18.95 -18.82 5.70
N VAL A 116 19.27 -19.69 4.74
CA VAL A 116 20.63 -20.12 4.46
C VAL A 116 21.18 -19.49 3.18
N ASN A 117 20.47 -19.67 2.09
CA ASN A 117 20.84 -19.13 0.77
C ASN A 117 19.60 -18.77 -0.05
N PRO A 118 18.84 -17.73 0.34
CA PRO A 118 17.65 -17.30 -0.39
C PRO A 118 18.00 -16.51 -1.65
N ASP A 119 17.07 -16.50 -2.60
CA ASP A 119 17.12 -15.60 -3.77
C ASP A 119 16.88 -14.15 -3.39
N TYR A 120 16.05 -13.94 -2.35
CA TYR A 120 15.63 -12.61 -1.89
C TYR A 120 15.70 -12.47 -0.37
N VAL A 121 16.04 -11.25 0.08
CA VAL A 121 15.71 -10.74 1.42
C VAL A 121 14.56 -9.76 1.23
N ILE A 122 13.42 -10.03 1.88
CA ILE A 122 12.21 -9.23 1.77
C ILE A 122 11.93 -8.58 3.13
N VAL A 123 11.76 -7.27 3.14
CA VAL A 123 11.48 -6.50 4.35
C VAL A 123 10.13 -5.79 4.20
N GLY A 124 9.26 -5.99 5.18
CA GLY A 124 8.04 -5.24 5.41
C GLY A 124 8.01 -4.68 6.83
N GLU A 125 6.88 -4.11 7.24
CA GLU A 125 6.66 -3.73 8.62
C GLU A 125 6.77 -4.97 9.51
N SER A 126 7.52 -4.86 10.62
CA SER A 126 7.70 -5.96 11.57
C SER A 126 7.86 -5.43 12.99
N ARG A 127 7.15 -6.09 13.92
CA ARG A 127 7.28 -5.88 15.36
C ARG A 127 8.35 -6.77 15.98
N SER A 128 8.82 -7.75 15.21
CA SER A 128 9.84 -8.73 15.63
C SER A 128 11.22 -8.42 15.03
N TYR A 129 11.52 -7.14 14.77
CA TYR A 129 12.79 -6.68 14.21
C TYR A 129 13.85 -6.69 15.31
N THR A 130 14.81 -7.63 15.23
CA THR A 130 15.89 -7.79 16.20
C THR A 130 17.26 -7.58 15.56
N TYR A 131 18.29 -7.40 16.40
CA TYR A 131 19.67 -7.33 15.92
C TYR A 131 20.08 -8.60 15.16
N GLU A 132 19.65 -9.79 15.61
CA GLU A 132 19.94 -11.08 14.98
C GLU A 132 19.30 -11.18 13.60
N THR A 133 18.06 -10.73 13.43
CA THR A 133 17.41 -10.68 12.12
C THR A 133 18.11 -9.71 11.18
N LEU A 134 18.57 -8.55 11.69
CA LEU A 134 19.36 -7.59 10.92
C LEU A 134 20.69 -8.19 10.47
N VAL A 135 21.45 -8.84 11.37
CA VAL A 135 22.71 -9.52 11.05
C VAL A 135 22.50 -10.58 9.98
N THR A 136 21.44 -11.38 10.11
CA THR A 136 21.11 -12.42 9.11
C THR A 136 20.83 -11.78 7.76
N ALA A 137 19.96 -10.78 7.68
CA ALA A 137 19.61 -10.09 6.43
C ALA A 137 20.84 -9.48 5.74
N VAL A 138 21.70 -8.75 6.50
CA VAL A 138 22.93 -8.15 5.97
C VAL A 138 23.84 -9.23 5.36
N ASN A 139 24.05 -10.34 6.05
CA ASN A 139 24.90 -11.41 5.56
C ASN A 139 24.32 -12.12 4.33
N LEU A 140 22.99 -12.28 4.26
CA LEU A 140 22.32 -12.87 3.09
C LEU A 140 22.45 -11.96 1.86
N VAL A 141 22.24 -10.66 2.02
CA VAL A 141 22.42 -9.68 0.93
C VAL A 141 23.88 -9.63 0.47
N LYS A 142 24.84 -9.61 1.40
CA LYS A 142 26.28 -9.67 1.05
C LYS A 142 26.67 -10.95 0.32
N ARG A 143 25.95 -12.05 0.52
CA ARG A 143 26.15 -13.30 -0.23
C ARG A 143 25.41 -13.35 -1.57
N GLY A 144 24.67 -12.30 -1.94
CA GLY A 144 24.06 -12.13 -3.25
C GLY A 144 22.53 -12.24 -3.29
N ALA A 145 21.84 -12.37 -2.15
CA ALA A 145 20.40 -12.25 -2.11
C ALA A 145 19.95 -10.83 -2.48
N ARG A 146 18.93 -10.71 -3.31
CA ARG A 146 18.40 -9.42 -3.77
C ARG A 146 17.49 -8.80 -2.71
N LEU A 147 17.63 -7.49 -2.46
CA LEU A 147 16.91 -6.79 -1.41
C LEU A 147 15.60 -6.18 -1.94
N ILE A 148 14.48 -6.55 -1.33
CA ILE A 148 13.13 -6.07 -1.65
C ILE A 148 12.52 -5.42 -0.42
N GLY A 149 11.93 -4.23 -0.59
CA GLY A 149 11.07 -3.58 0.41
C GLY A 149 9.61 -3.58 -0.05
N THR A 150 8.68 -3.81 0.87
CA THR A 150 7.26 -3.75 0.53
C THR A 150 6.80 -2.35 0.18
N ASN A 151 7.35 -1.33 0.83
CA ASN A 151 7.10 0.10 0.58
C ASN A 151 8.26 0.97 1.09
N PRO A 152 8.41 2.21 0.59
CA PRO A 152 9.49 3.12 1.00
C PRO A 152 9.14 3.98 2.22
N ASP A 153 7.95 3.84 2.81
CA ASP A 153 7.48 4.70 3.90
C ASP A 153 8.42 4.61 5.10
N LEU A 154 8.84 5.77 5.61
CA LEU A 154 9.74 5.84 6.76
C LEU A 154 9.00 5.66 8.08
N THR A 155 7.74 6.12 8.14
CA THR A 155 6.91 6.04 9.33
C THR A 155 5.47 5.70 8.97
N GLY A 156 4.79 5.05 9.91
CA GLY A 156 3.34 4.85 9.89
C GLY A 156 2.69 5.55 11.09
N PRO A 157 1.45 6.10 10.94
CA PRO A 157 0.72 6.70 12.05
C PRO A 157 0.15 5.62 12.97
N VAL A 158 0.21 5.88 14.28
CA VAL A 158 -0.45 5.09 15.31
C VAL A 158 -1.14 6.01 16.32
N GLU A 159 -2.02 5.45 17.14
CA GLU A 159 -2.63 6.22 18.23
C GLU A 159 -1.53 6.70 19.19
N GLY A 160 -1.41 8.02 19.31
CA GLY A 160 -0.42 8.66 20.19
C GLY A 160 0.96 8.88 19.58
N GLY A 161 1.18 8.62 18.27
CA GLY A 161 2.48 8.89 17.67
C GLY A 161 2.72 8.26 16.29
N ILE A 162 3.98 7.92 16.05
CA ILE A 162 4.42 7.25 14.82
C ILE A 162 5.25 6.01 15.16
N VAL A 163 5.26 5.05 14.24
CA VAL A 163 6.14 3.87 14.29
C VAL A 163 7.04 3.83 13.05
N PRO A 164 8.24 3.22 13.13
CA PRO A 164 9.04 2.95 11.96
C PRO A 164 8.27 2.07 10.95
N ALA A 165 8.25 2.44 9.68
CA ALA A 165 7.74 1.64 8.59
C ALA A 165 8.87 0.98 7.80
N THR A 166 8.55 0.27 6.71
CA THR A 166 9.51 -0.56 5.96
C THR A 166 10.76 0.21 5.54
N GLY A 167 10.64 1.44 5.05
CA GLY A 167 11.79 2.24 4.63
C GLY A 167 12.79 2.51 5.75
N ALA A 168 12.30 2.72 6.99
CA ALA A 168 13.16 2.88 8.16
C ALA A 168 13.79 1.55 8.62
N LEU A 169 13.06 0.43 8.50
CA LEU A 169 13.57 -0.89 8.90
C LEU A 169 14.60 -1.44 7.91
N ILE A 170 14.50 -1.11 6.63
CA ILE A 170 15.40 -1.59 5.58
C ILE A 170 16.69 -0.76 5.48
N ALA A 171 16.66 0.50 5.91
CA ALA A 171 17.78 1.42 5.82
C ALA A 171 19.10 0.89 6.44
N PRO A 172 19.13 0.25 7.61
CA PRO A 172 20.35 -0.33 8.16
C PRO A 172 20.95 -1.43 7.26
N ILE A 173 20.10 -2.20 6.57
CA ILE A 173 20.55 -3.26 5.65
C ILE A 173 21.18 -2.61 4.42
N GLU A 174 20.54 -1.60 3.82
CA GLU A 174 21.09 -0.84 2.69
C GLU A 174 22.44 -0.22 3.02
N LEU A 175 22.54 0.44 4.18
CA LEU A 175 23.77 1.08 4.63
C LEU A 175 24.92 0.09 4.85
N ALA A 176 24.65 -1.04 5.52
CA ALA A 176 25.67 -2.04 5.82
C ALA A 176 26.11 -2.85 4.58
N THR A 177 25.25 -2.97 3.58
CA THR A 177 25.52 -3.80 2.38
C THR A 177 25.89 -2.98 1.16
N GLU A 178 25.68 -1.66 1.18
CA GLU A 178 25.78 -0.74 0.04
C GLU A 178 24.84 -1.13 -1.12
N SER A 179 23.83 -1.93 -0.82
CA SER A 179 22.81 -2.36 -1.77
C SER A 179 21.57 -1.49 -1.66
N LYS A 180 20.87 -1.29 -2.78
CA LYS A 180 19.60 -0.57 -2.79
C LYS A 180 18.43 -1.55 -2.89
N ALA A 181 17.43 -1.35 -2.04
CA ALA A 181 16.20 -2.11 -2.10
C ALA A 181 15.35 -1.68 -3.32
N TYR A 182 14.68 -2.65 -3.91
CA TYR A 182 13.57 -2.36 -4.83
C TYR A 182 12.26 -2.36 -4.02
N PHE A 183 11.58 -1.20 -3.99
CA PHE A 183 10.32 -1.05 -3.30
C PHE A 183 9.14 -1.29 -4.24
N VAL A 184 8.22 -2.18 -3.84
CA VAL A 184 7.09 -2.60 -4.68
C VAL A 184 5.86 -1.72 -4.49
N GLY A 185 5.61 -1.25 -3.27
CA GLY A 185 4.47 -0.41 -2.90
C GLY A 185 4.51 1.00 -3.49
N LYS A 186 3.44 1.77 -3.29
CA LYS A 186 3.40 3.19 -3.69
C LYS A 186 4.66 3.93 -3.22
N PRO A 187 5.26 4.80 -4.01
CA PRO A 187 4.77 5.36 -5.28
C PRO A 187 5.08 4.52 -6.52
N ASN A 188 5.58 3.27 -6.39
CA ASN A 188 5.90 2.45 -7.56
C ASN A 188 4.64 2.21 -8.42
N PRO A 189 4.65 2.61 -9.71
CA PRO A 189 3.50 2.46 -10.60
C PRO A 189 3.12 1.00 -10.88
N LEU A 190 3.99 0.04 -10.52
CA LEU A 190 3.68 -1.39 -10.62
C LEU A 190 2.42 -1.74 -9.82
N MET A 191 2.31 -1.20 -8.60
CA MET A 191 1.16 -1.46 -7.73
C MET A 191 -0.15 -0.94 -8.35
N MET A 192 -0.11 0.26 -8.96
CA MET A 192 -1.26 0.83 -9.66
C MET A 192 -1.65 0.01 -10.90
N ARG A 193 -0.67 -0.43 -11.70
CA ARG A 193 -0.95 -1.29 -12.87
C ARG A 193 -1.59 -2.61 -12.50
N HIS A 194 -1.18 -3.20 -11.37
CA HIS A 194 -1.82 -4.41 -10.86
C HIS A 194 -3.23 -4.13 -10.34
N ALA A 195 -3.45 -3.03 -9.64
CA ALA A 195 -4.77 -2.61 -9.17
C ALA A 195 -5.76 -2.44 -10.35
N LEU A 196 -5.34 -1.79 -11.43
CA LEU A 196 -6.15 -1.65 -12.66
C LEU A 196 -6.53 -3.03 -13.25
N LYS A 197 -5.59 -3.99 -13.28
CA LYS A 197 -5.86 -5.35 -13.76
C LYS A 197 -6.87 -6.07 -12.86
N LEU A 198 -6.76 -5.92 -11.55
CA LEU A 198 -7.70 -6.52 -10.58
C LEU A 198 -9.10 -5.91 -10.73
N LEU A 199 -9.20 -4.60 -10.92
CA LEU A 199 -10.46 -3.90 -11.17
C LEU A 199 -11.07 -4.27 -12.54
N GLY A 200 -10.24 -4.68 -13.51
CA GLY A 200 -10.67 -4.89 -14.87
C GLY A 200 -11.31 -3.63 -15.47
N CYS A 201 -10.69 -2.46 -15.20
CA CYS A 201 -11.16 -1.16 -15.66
C CYS A 201 -9.98 -0.37 -16.24
N PRO A 202 -10.15 0.36 -17.36
CA PRO A 202 -9.09 1.16 -17.93
C PRO A 202 -8.78 2.37 -17.03
N ARG A 203 -7.56 2.88 -17.14
CA ARG A 203 -7.06 4.00 -16.32
C ARG A 203 -7.87 5.28 -16.51
N GLU A 204 -8.35 5.53 -17.73
CA GLU A 204 -9.15 6.71 -18.09
C GLU A 204 -10.51 6.76 -17.36
N GLU A 205 -11.02 5.61 -16.91
CA GLU A 205 -12.26 5.45 -16.17
C GLU A 205 -12.04 5.21 -14.67
N THR A 206 -10.77 5.20 -14.24
CA THR A 206 -10.36 4.93 -12.86
C THR A 206 -9.85 6.20 -12.19
N VAL A 207 -10.07 6.30 -10.89
CA VAL A 207 -9.54 7.37 -10.05
C VAL A 207 -8.82 6.77 -8.83
N ILE A 208 -7.73 7.39 -8.40
CA ILE A 208 -7.12 7.10 -7.10
C ILE A 208 -7.47 8.19 -6.10
N ILE A 209 -7.89 7.79 -4.91
CA ILE A 209 -8.16 8.65 -3.77
C ILE A 209 -7.14 8.34 -2.68
N GLY A 210 -6.38 9.33 -2.26
CA GLY A 210 -5.36 9.19 -1.23
C GLY A 210 -5.18 10.45 -0.42
N ASP A 211 -4.46 10.35 0.68
CA ASP A 211 -4.20 11.47 1.60
C ASP A 211 -2.75 11.98 1.52
N ARG A 212 -1.89 11.30 0.72
CA ARG A 212 -0.48 11.62 0.64
C ARG A 212 -0.04 11.98 -0.77
N MET A 213 0.64 13.13 -0.87
CA MET A 213 1.23 13.59 -2.12
C MET A 213 2.37 12.68 -2.58
N ASP A 214 3.24 12.25 -1.66
CA ASP A 214 4.48 11.51 -1.91
C ASP A 214 4.30 10.00 -2.18
N THR A 215 3.07 9.48 -2.03
CA THR A 215 2.73 8.09 -2.33
C THR A 215 1.56 7.99 -3.29
N ASP A 216 0.36 8.40 -2.87
CA ASP A 216 -0.89 8.19 -3.63
C ASP A 216 -0.95 9.04 -4.89
N ILE A 217 -0.71 10.34 -4.73
CA ILE A 217 -0.88 11.30 -5.83
C ILE A 217 0.19 11.06 -6.89
N ILE A 218 1.45 10.92 -6.51
CA ILE A 218 2.51 10.65 -7.50
C ILE A 218 2.33 9.27 -8.15
N ALA A 219 1.89 8.23 -7.40
CA ALA A 219 1.62 6.92 -7.98
C ALA A 219 0.48 6.97 -9.02
N GLY A 220 -0.55 7.77 -8.76
CA GLY A 220 -1.62 8.00 -9.71
C GLY A 220 -1.12 8.74 -10.96
N ILE A 221 -0.37 9.81 -10.79
CA ILE A 221 0.21 10.59 -11.90
C ILE A 221 1.10 9.70 -12.79
N GLU A 222 2.02 8.93 -12.20
CA GLU A 222 2.94 8.05 -12.95
C GLU A 222 2.23 6.86 -13.62
N ALA A 223 1.08 6.45 -13.08
CA ALA A 223 0.23 5.43 -13.69
C ALA A 223 -0.80 6.02 -14.68
N GLU A 224 -0.82 7.33 -14.85
CA GLU A 224 -1.77 8.09 -15.70
C GLU A 224 -3.23 7.85 -15.26
N ILE A 225 -3.46 7.73 -13.95
CA ILE A 225 -4.78 7.62 -13.31
C ILE A 225 -5.12 8.99 -12.73
N GLU A 226 -6.37 9.41 -12.86
CA GLU A 226 -6.85 10.67 -12.24
C GLU A 226 -6.74 10.60 -10.73
N THR A 227 -6.36 11.72 -10.09
CA THR A 227 -6.00 11.74 -8.67
C THR A 227 -6.90 12.65 -7.85
N VAL A 228 -7.32 12.16 -6.69
CA VAL A 228 -8.05 12.92 -5.67
C VAL A 228 -7.26 12.90 -4.37
N LEU A 229 -6.88 14.05 -3.88
CA LEU A 229 -6.30 14.21 -2.56
C LEU A 229 -7.40 14.50 -1.55
N VAL A 230 -7.46 13.73 -0.46
CA VAL A 230 -8.29 14.06 0.71
C VAL A 230 -7.43 14.62 1.84
N LEU A 231 -7.93 15.65 2.52
CA LEU A 231 -7.22 16.34 3.60
C LEU A 231 -7.50 15.71 4.97
N SER A 232 -8.19 14.59 5.00
CA SER A 232 -8.52 13.85 6.23
C SER A 232 -7.34 13.07 6.84
N GLY A 233 -6.19 13.05 6.18
CA GLY A 233 -4.99 12.30 6.61
C GLY A 233 -3.74 13.18 6.78
N VAL A 234 -2.65 12.80 6.11
CA VAL A 234 -1.30 13.36 6.34
C VAL A 234 -1.08 14.72 5.67
N THR A 235 -1.53 14.89 4.42
CA THR A 235 -1.25 16.11 3.67
C THR A 235 -2.19 17.25 4.08
N THR A 236 -1.62 18.39 4.45
CA THR A 236 -2.40 19.62 4.68
C THR A 236 -2.53 20.43 3.38
N ARG A 237 -3.50 21.34 3.31
CA ARG A 237 -3.71 22.22 2.15
C ARG A 237 -2.46 23.03 1.80
N GLU A 238 -1.76 23.53 2.80
CA GLU A 238 -0.49 24.28 2.64
C GLU A 238 0.65 23.34 2.19
N GLY A 239 0.61 22.09 2.64
CA GLY A 239 1.61 21.06 2.30
C GLY A 239 1.66 20.74 0.81
N ILE A 240 0.55 20.87 0.10
CA ILE A 240 0.48 20.62 -1.36
C ILE A 240 1.48 21.51 -2.13
N ALA A 241 1.67 22.75 -1.69
CA ALA A 241 2.55 23.71 -2.38
C ALA A 241 4.04 23.30 -2.41
N ARG A 242 4.45 22.36 -1.55
CA ARG A 242 5.83 21.87 -1.47
C ARG A 242 6.21 20.92 -2.59
N TYR A 243 5.22 20.37 -3.32
CA TYR A 243 5.42 19.42 -4.39
C TYR A 243 5.41 20.07 -5.76
N ALA A 244 6.18 19.54 -6.70
CA ALA A 244 6.23 20.02 -8.09
C ALA A 244 5.01 19.66 -8.93
N TYR A 245 4.15 18.79 -8.40
CA TYR A 245 2.93 18.29 -9.04
C TYR A 245 1.70 18.60 -8.21
N ARG A 246 0.52 18.43 -8.81
CA ARG A 246 -0.78 18.75 -8.18
C ARG A 246 -1.73 17.58 -8.34
N PRO A 247 -2.62 17.33 -7.35
CA PRO A 247 -3.74 16.41 -7.53
C PRO A 247 -4.75 16.99 -8.52
N GLY A 248 -5.52 16.13 -9.17
CA GLY A 248 -6.60 16.53 -10.07
C GLY A 248 -7.79 17.16 -9.35
N LEU A 249 -8.02 16.76 -8.08
CA LEU A 249 -9.04 17.33 -7.20
C LEU A 249 -8.57 17.27 -5.74
N VAL A 250 -9.00 18.23 -4.91
CA VAL A 250 -8.75 18.25 -3.46
C VAL A 250 -10.09 18.33 -2.74
N LEU A 251 -10.31 17.42 -1.80
CA LEU A 251 -11.50 17.34 -0.95
C LEU A 251 -11.10 17.28 0.53
N ASP A 252 -11.99 17.65 1.43
CA ASP A 252 -11.71 17.51 2.87
C ASP A 252 -11.82 16.03 3.32
N GLY A 253 -12.64 15.23 2.63
CA GLY A 253 -12.77 13.79 2.84
C GLY A 253 -13.64 13.13 1.78
N VAL A 254 -13.73 11.80 1.81
CA VAL A 254 -14.51 11.03 0.81
C VAL A 254 -16.02 11.32 0.86
N GLY A 255 -16.53 11.84 1.97
CA GLY A 255 -17.93 12.24 2.10
C GLY A 255 -18.34 13.39 1.15
N GLU A 256 -17.40 14.19 0.66
CA GLU A 256 -17.68 15.27 -0.30
C GLU A 256 -17.85 14.79 -1.75
N ILE A 257 -17.67 13.50 -1.99
CA ILE A 257 -17.89 12.89 -3.32
C ILE A 257 -19.40 12.74 -3.61
N LEU A 258 -20.23 12.67 -2.57
CA LEU A 258 -21.67 12.35 -2.63
C LEU A 258 -22.53 13.53 -3.05
#